data_2667d24e49c4b2c8560b41bd5383065a
#
_entry.id   2667d24e49c4b2c8560b41bd5383065a
#
_cell.length_a   1.000
_cell.length_b   1.000
_cell.length_c   1.000
_cell.angle_alpha   90.00
_cell.angle_beta   90.00
_cell.angle_gamma   90.00
#
_symmetry.space_group_name_H-M   'P 1'
#
loop_
_entity.id
_entity.type
_entity.pdbx_description
1 polymer ?
#
loop_
_entity_poly.entity_id
_entity_poly.type
_entity_poly.pdbx_seq_one_letter_code
_entity_poly.pdbx_strand_id
1 'polypeptide(L)'
;PYATYQPGPTVDVLDQPDGSETIQVRGVKTYRDAGELRLTTVSVSPVGKRLSLPELMWAWFDEEEAVLPYDYVHPDDVTAEEDERQGAVSMVTSQDVAIANALEALDYEVESALQVAYVVPDSPADGKLEVRDVVLRIDGEQVESPQMLVDSIRDTPAGEPVTLQVERDGKKRDVELTPEKDPDDGVQRVGFTPGQGFRYPFDVSVNISKSRFREPFDVGRAPVEL
;
A
#
# COMPACT_ATOMS: atom_id res chain seq x y z
N PRO A 1 -28.14 5.08 -2.11
CA PRO A 1 -27.25 4.57 -1.09
C PRO A 1 -26.26 5.66 -0.65
N TYR A 2 -25.75 5.52 0.60
CA TYR A 2 -24.81 6.47 1.20
C TYR A 2 -23.67 5.72 1.86
N ALA A 3 -22.50 6.35 1.93
CA ALA A 3 -21.32 5.91 2.65
C ALA A 3 -20.99 6.93 3.76
N THR A 4 -20.32 6.47 4.83
CA THR A 4 -19.90 7.33 5.93
C THR A 4 -18.37 7.38 6.01
N TYR A 5 -17.87 8.55 6.37
CA TYR A 5 -16.51 8.80 6.79
C TYR A 5 -16.52 9.12 8.28
N GLN A 6 -15.68 8.44 9.03
CA GLN A 6 -15.58 8.61 10.47
C GLN A 6 -14.10 8.83 10.84
N PRO A 7 -13.80 9.59 11.90
CA PRO A 7 -12.45 9.65 12.44
C PRO A 7 -11.94 8.25 12.76
N GLY A 8 -10.78 7.92 12.27
CA GLY A 8 -10.09 6.69 12.60
C GLY A 8 -9.13 6.86 13.78
N PRO A 9 -8.52 5.77 14.27
CA PRO A 9 -7.52 5.85 15.32
C PRO A 9 -6.31 6.67 14.88
N THR A 10 -5.66 7.35 15.80
CA THR A 10 -4.37 7.99 15.56
C THR A 10 -3.25 7.05 15.97
N VAL A 11 -2.20 6.96 15.15
CA VAL A 11 -1.03 6.12 15.39
C VAL A 11 0.20 7.00 15.55
N ASP A 12 0.92 6.88 16.66
CA ASP A 12 2.23 7.50 16.79
C ASP A 12 3.24 6.69 15.99
N VAL A 13 3.80 7.29 14.94
CA VAL A 13 4.76 6.63 14.05
C VAL A 13 6.19 6.62 14.61
N LEU A 14 6.42 7.32 15.72
CA LEU A 14 7.70 7.28 16.46
C LEU A 14 7.68 6.27 17.60
N ASP A 15 6.51 5.68 17.92
CA ASP A 15 6.36 4.72 19.01
C ASP A 15 6.88 3.32 18.65
N GLN A 16 7.10 2.52 19.70
CA GLN A 16 7.58 1.12 19.63
C GLN A 16 6.58 0.18 20.33
N PRO A 17 5.38 0.00 19.81
CA PRO A 17 4.33 -0.71 20.53
C PRO A 17 4.66 -2.17 20.85
N ASP A 18 5.45 -2.85 20.01
CA ASP A 18 5.84 -4.25 20.18
C ASP A 18 7.38 -4.40 20.38
N GLY A 19 8.05 -3.33 20.80
CA GLY A 19 9.51 -3.30 20.93
C GLY A 19 10.24 -3.10 19.58
N SER A 20 9.50 -2.95 18.48
CA SER A 20 10.04 -2.58 17.17
C SER A 20 9.53 -1.19 16.76
N GLU A 21 10.44 -0.38 16.22
CA GLU A 21 10.09 0.95 15.73
C GLU A 21 9.22 0.87 14.48
N THR A 22 8.28 1.79 14.36
CA THR A 22 7.47 1.94 13.15
C THR A 22 8.34 2.39 11.98
N ILE A 23 9.19 3.40 12.21
CA ILE A 23 10.19 3.86 11.26
C ILE A 23 11.54 3.26 11.67
N GLN A 24 12.09 2.38 10.85
CA GLN A 24 13.38 1.73 11.10
C GLN A 24 14.42 2.32 10.16
N VAL A 25 15.50 2.84 10.74
CA VAL A 25 16.64 3.37 10.00
C VAL A 25 17.89 2.63 10.46
N ARG A 26 18.64 2.03 9.50
CA ARG A 26 19.85 1.26 9.76
C ARG A 26 21.01 1.80 8.94
N GLY A 27 22.23 1.65 9.45
CA GLY A 27 23.45 2.07 8.76
C GLY A 27 23.88 3.52 9.00
N VAL A 28 23.03 4.33 9.66
CA VAL A 28 23.33 5.72 10.04
C VAL A 28 22.95 5.98 11.50
N LYS A 29 23.51 7.04 12.06
CA LYS A 29 23.18 7.46 13.44
C LYS A 29 21.81 8.12 13.45
N THR A 30 20.91 7.62 14.29
CA THR A 30 19.60 8.20 14.55
C THR A 30 19.59 8.97 15.86
N TYR A 31 18.77 10.01 15.93
CA TYR A 31 18.58 10.83 17.12
C TYR A 31 17.11 10.69 17.53
N ARG A 32 16.88 10.43 18.80
CA ARG A 32 15.53 10.30 19.35
C ARG A 32 15.25 11.49 20.23
N ASP A 33 14.09 12.04 20.07
CA ASP A 33 13.51 13.05 20.92
C ASP A 33 12.25 12.49 21.60
N ALA A 34 11.78 13.13 22.67
CA ALA A 34 10.57 12.78 23.40
C ALA A 34 9.28 13.27 22.70
N GLY A 35 9.36 13.67 21.43
CA GLY A 35 8.21 14.11 20.65
C GLY A 35 7.37 12.95 20.13
N GLU A 36 6.13 13.25 19.77
CA GLU A 36 5.20 12.32 19.08
C GLU A 36 4.92 12.82 17.67
N LEU A 37 4.83 11.91 16.70
CA LEU A 37 4.37 12.21 15.35
C LEU A 37 3.17 11.31 15.05
N ARG A 38 1.97 11.89 15.07
CA ARG A 38 0.73 11.13 14.92
C ARG A 38 0.22 11.12 13.49
N LEU A 39 0.10 9.92 12.93
CA LEU A 39 -0.66 9.65 11.72
C LEU A 39 -2.14 9.62 12.07
N THR A 40 -2.94 10.48 11.43
CA THR A 40 -4.40 10.46 11.53
C THR A 40 -4.98 9.56 10.45
N THR A 41 -6.04 8.84 10.78
CA THR A 41 -6.73 7.96 9.85
C THR A 41 -8.20 8.31 9.75
N VAL A 42 -8.83 7.87 8.66
CA VAL A 42 -10.26 7.99 8.42
C VAL A 42 -10.81 6.60 8.12
N SER A 43 -11.88 6.24 8.80
CA SER A 43 -12.62 5.01 8.53
C SER A 43 -13.72 5.30 7.52
N VAL A 44 -13.77 4.52 6.44
CA VAL A 44 -14.78 4.64 5.39
C VAL A 44 -15.64 3.37 5.41
N SER A 45 -16.95 3.50 5.26
CA SER A 45 -17.81 2.33 5.13
C SER A 45 -17.38 1.49 3.91
N PRO A 46 -17.19 0.16 4.09
CA PRO A 46 -16.63 -0.68 3.03
C PRO A 46 -17.56 -0.83 1.83
N VAL A 47 -16.97 -1.16 0.68
CA VAL A 47 -17.70 -1.49 -0.56
C VAL A 47 -18.78 -2.54 -0.28
N GLY A 48 -19.97 -2.35 -0.82
CA GLY A 48 -21.12 -3.25 -0.67
C GLY A 48 -21.88 -3.11 0.64
N LYS A 49 -21.39 -2.40 1.65
CA LYS A 49 -22.14 -2.12 2.87
C LYS A 49 -23.25 -1.11 2.60
N ARG A 50 -24.48 -1.49 2.87
CA ARG A 50 -25.65 -0.58 2.85
C ARG A 50 -25.97 -0.17 4.27
N LEU A 51 -25.93 1.15 4.50
CA LEU A 51 -26.32 1.70 5.79
C LEU A 51 -27.84 1.68 5.94
N SER A 52 -28.32 1.33 7.13
CA SER A 52 -29.72 1.41 7.47
C SER A 52 -30.15 2.85 7.72
N LEU A 53 -31.45 3.15 7.63
CA LEU A 53 -31.96 4.50 7.91
C LEU A 53 -31.61 5.01 9.32
N PRO A 54 -31.68 4.20 10.40
CA PRO A 54 -31.26 4.65 11.71
C PRO A 54 -29.75 4.99 11.78
N GLU A 55 -28.87 4.19 11.15
CA GLU A 55 -27.44 4.47 11.08
C GLU A 55 -27.18 5.77 10.34
N LEU A 56 -27.85 5.99 9.20
CA LEU A 56 -27.75 7.23 8.42
C LEU A 56 -28.18 8.46 9.21
N MET A 57 -29.31 8.34 9.92
CA MET A 57 -29.82 9.44 10.74
C MET A 57 -28.86 9.77 11.88
N TRP A 58 -28.27 8.75 12.49
CA TRP A 58 -27.27 8.95 13.55
C TRP A 58 -26.02 9.65 13.00
N ALA A 59 -25.45 9.13 11.92
CA ALA A 59 -24.28 9.72 11.26
C ALA A 59 -24.52 11.16 10.79
N TRP A 60 -25.75 11.52 10.45
CA TRP A 60 -26.09 12.88 10.02
C TRP A 60 -26.17 13.90 11.16
N PHE A 61 -26.46 13.44 12.37
CA PHE A 61 -26.49 14.28 13.56
C PHE A 61 -25.14 14.32 14.30
N ASP A 62 -24.22 13.45 13.96
CA ASP A 62 -22.86 13.43 14.52
C ASP A 62 -21.99 14.45 13.77
N GLU A 63 -21.41 15.40 14.50
CA GLU A 63 -20.57 16.45 13.91
C GLU A 63 -19.20 15.91 13.44
N GLU A 64 -18.81 14.72 13.88
CA GLU A 64 -17.54 14.08 13.53
C GLU A 64 -17.67 13.13 12.32
N GLU A 65 -18.90 12.79 11.90
CA GLU A 65 -19.16 11.91 10.77
C GLU A 65 -19.59 12.70 9.52
N ALA A 66 -19.08 12.27 8.34
CA ALA A 66 -19.54 12.79 7.06
C ALA A 66 -20.32 11.71 6.30
N VAL A 67 -21.51 12.08 5.80
CA VAL A 67 -22.36 11.22 4.98
C VAL A 67 -22.28 11.69 3.53
N LEU A 68 -21.82 10.81 2.65
CA LEU A 68 -21.63 11.10 1.22
C LEU A 68 -22.45 10.10 0.35
N PRO A 69 -22.83 10.50 -0.87
CA PRO A 69 -23.42 9.56 -1.83
C PRO A 69 -22.50 8.35 -2.05
N TYR A 70 -23.06 7.16 -2.04
CA TYR A 70 -22.29 5.90 -2.16
C TYR A 70 -21.46 5.88 -3.45
N ASP A 71 -22.04 6.26 -4.58
CA ASP A 71 -21.40 6.23 -5.90
C ASP A 71 -20.25 7.26 -6.03
N TYR A 72 -20.23 8.27 -5.14
CA TYR A 72 -19.12 9.21 -5.05
C TYR A 72 -17.91 8.62 -4.33
N VAL A 73 -18.15 7.75 -3.34
CA VAL A 73 -17.12 7.10 -2.52
C VAL A 73 -16.64 5.80 -3.18
N HIS A 74 -17.58 5.04 -3.72
CA HIS A 74 -17.36 3.74 -4.36
C HIS A 74 -17.99 3.77 -5.76
N PRO A 75 -17.24 4.09 -6.81
CA PRO A 75 -17.70 4.00 -8.18
C PRO A 75 -18.20 2.57 -8.52
N ASP A 76 -19.25 2.46 -9.34
CA ASP A 76 -19.91 1.19 -9.65
C ASP A 76 -19.03 0.13 -10.34
N ASP A 77 -17.91 0.56 -10.91
CA ASP A 77 -16.92 -0.25 -11.64
C ASP A 77 -15.76 -0.75 -10.76
N VAL A 78 -15.72 -0.37 -9.48
CA VAL A 78 -14.64 -0.76 -8.56
C VAL A 78 -15.10 -1.90 -7.65
N THR A 79 -14.41 -3.02 -7.72
CA THR A 79 -14.62 -4.14 -6.79
C THR A 79 -13.93 -3.90 -5.45
N ALA A 80 -14.36 -4.62 -4.39
CA ALA A 80 -13.72 -4.54 -3.07
C ALA A 80 -12.23 -4.95 -3.12
N GLU A 81 -11.88 -5.90 -3.98
CA GLU A 81 -10.51 -6.36 -4.21
C GLU A 81 -9.67 -5.28 -4.90
N GLU A 82 -10.23 -4.62 -5.91
CA GLU A 82 -9.58 -3.51 -6.59
C GLU A 82 -9.35 -2.32 -5.66
N ASP A 83 -10.35 -1.97 -4.83
CA ASP A 83 -10.25 -0.90 -3.83
C ASP A 83 -9.15 -1.24 -2.79
N GLU A 84 -9.08 -2.48 -2.30
CA GLU A 84 -8.03 -2.92 -1.39
C GLU A 84 -6.64 -2.87 -2.04
N ARG A 85 -6.52 -3.31 -3.28
CA ARG A 85 -5.29 -3.24 -4.07
C ARG A 85 -4.82 -1.80 -4.26
N GLN A 86 -5.72 -0.93 -4.69
CA GLN A 86 -5.44 0.49 -4.89
C GLN A 86 -5.00 1.17 -3.59
N GLY A 87 -5.68 0.87 -2.49
CA GLY A 87 -5.33 1.36 -1.16
C GLY A 87 -3.93 0.89 -0.71
N ALA A 88 -3.59 -0.38 -0.95
CA ALA A 88 -2.28 -0.93 -0.63
C ALA A 88 -1.16 -0.27 -1.45
N VAL A 89 -1.34 -0.11 -2.76
CA VAL A 89 -0.40 0.58 -3.66
C VAL A 89 -0.21 2.04 -3.22
N SER A 90 -1.30 2.74 -2.93
CA SER A 90 -1.25 4.14 -2.51
C SER A 90 -0.51 4.30 -1.18
N MET A 91 -0.71 3.38 -0.24
CA MET A 91 -0.01 3.40 1.05
C MET A 91 1.49 3.19 0.88
N VAL A 92 1.92 2.18 0.11
CA VAL A 92 3.34 1.90 -0.15
C VAL A 92 4.00 3.10 -0.83
N THR A 93 3.38 3.62 -1.90
CA THR A 93 3.90 4.77 -2.63
C THR A 93 4.02 6.02 -1.75
N SER A 94 3.01 6.29 -0.91
CA SER A 94 3.03 7.44 0.01
C SER A 94 4.15 7.34 1.04
N GLN A 95 4.39 6.15 1.58
CA GLN A 95 5.48 5.92 2.52
C GLN A 95 6.85 6.15 1.84
N ASP A 96 7.03 5.61 0.64
CA ASP A 96 8.29 5.72 -0.08
C ASP A 96 8.57 7.17 -0.52
N VAL A 97 7.55 7.91 -0.96
CA VAL A 97 7.66 9.34 -1.26
C VAL A 97 8.00 10.15 0.01
N ALA A 98 7.39 9.82 1.14
CA ALA A 98 7.69 10.50 2.41
C ALA A 98 9.14 10.27 2.85
N ILE A 99 9.66 9.05 2.70
CA ILE A 99 11.06 8.72 2.98
C ILE A 99 11.98 9.50 2.03
N ALA A 100 11.69 9.48 0.73
CA ALA A 100 12.48 10.19 -0.27
C ALA A 100 12.58 11.68 0.03
N ASN A 101 11.43 12.34 0.27
CA ASN A 101 11.38 13.76 0.62
C ASN A 101 12.15 14.07 1.92
N ALA A 102 12.05 13.20 2.94
CA ALA A 102 12.77 13.39 4.19
C ALA A 102 14.29 13.27 4.00
N LEU A 103 14.75 12.34 3.17
CA LEU A 103 16.17 12.17 2.86
C LEU A 103 16.73 13.32 2.01
N GLU A 104 15.97 13.76 1.00
CA GLU A 104 16.33 14.92 0.18
C GLU A 104 16.43 16.21 1.02
N ALA A 105 15.52 16.38 2.00
CA ALA A 105 15.57 17.51 2.95
C ALA A 105 16.81 17.46 3.87
N LEU A 106 17.47 16.31 3.97
CA LEU A 106 18.73 16.09 4.68
C LEU A 106 19.96 16.05 3.73
N ASP A 107 19.80 16.54 2.50
CA ASP A 107 20.82 16.58 1.44
C ASP A 107 21.37 15.21 1.00
N TYR A 108 20.56 14.12 1.16
CA TYR A 108 20.88 12.84 0.56
C TYR A 108 20.37 12.77 -0.87
N GLU A 109 21.15 12.16 -1.76
CA GLU A 109 20.70 11.83 -3.12
C GLU A 109 19.79 10.60 -3.08
N VAL A 110 18.61 10.73 -3.69
CA VAL A 110 17.62 9.65 -3.80
C VAL A 110 17.31 9.41 -5.27
N GLU A 111 17.51 8.18 -5.74
CA GLU A 111 17.25 7.80 -7.12
C GLU A 111 15.85 7.20 -7.26
N SER A 112 15.06 7.69 -8.21
CA SER A 112 13.80 7.07 -8.58
C SER A 112 14.01 5.68 -9.18
N ALA A 113 13.15 4.75 -8.84
CA ALA A 113 13.19 3.37 -9.33
C ALA A 113 11.77 2.85 -9.61
N LEU A 114 11.67 1.82 -10.47
CA LEU A 114 10.45 1.05 -10.61
C LEU A 114 10.47 -0.10 -9.60
N GLN A 115 9.43 -0.23 -8.79
CA GLN A 115 9.35 -1.28 -7.78
C GLN A 115 8.05 -2.06 -7.84
N VAL A 116 8.01 -3.20 -7.18
CA VAL A 116 6.78 -3.95 -6.89
C VAL A 116 6.03 -3.22 -5.78
N ALA A 117 4.88 -2.64 -6.11
CA ALA A 117 4.04 -1.93 -5.13
C ALA A 117 2.99 -2.84 -4.48
N TYR A 118 2.59 -3.90 -5.18
CA TYR A 118 1.63 -4.89 -4.67
C TYR A 118 1.86 -6.23 -5.34
N VAL A 119 1.66 -7.32 -4.60
CA VAL A 119 1.64 -8.69 -5.12
C VAL A 119 0.25 -9.27 -4.87
N VAL A 120 -0.37 -9.77 -5.93
CA VAL A 120 -1.69 -10.39 -5.87
C VAL A 120 -1.56 -11.76 -5.20
N PRO A 121 -2.31 -12.05 -4.14
CA PRO A 121 -2.31 -13.37 -3.51
C PRO A 121 -2.67 -14.48 -4.50
N ASP A 122 -2.09 -15.66 -4.31
CA ASP A 122 -2.32 -16.86 -5.14
C ASP A 122 -1.97 -16.69 -6.64
N SER A 123 -1.21 -15.64 -7.00
CA SER A 123 -0.73 -15.38 -8.37
C SER A 123 0.65 -15.99 -8.63
N PRO A 124 1.11 -16.06 -9.90
CA PRO A 124 2.47 -16.49 -10.23
C PRO A 124 3.60 -15.72 -9.53
N ALA A 125 3.35 -14.46 -9.13
CA ALA A 125 4.29 -13.62 -8.40
C ALA A 125 4.29 -13.89 -6.89
N ASP A 126 3.22 -14.50 -6.36
CA ASP A 126 3.08 -14.74 -4.91
C ASP A 126 4.17 -15.68 -4.39
N GLY A 127 4.78 -15.29 -3.28
CA GLY A 127 5.91 -16.00 -2.69
C GLY A 127 7.24 -15.92 -3.46
N LYS A 128 7.26 -15.30 -4.66
CA LYS A 128 8.47 -15.08 -5.46
C LYS A 128 8.93 -13.63 -5.44
N LEU A 129 8.01 -12.70 -5.64
CA LEU A 129 8.26 -11.27 -5.51
C LEU A 129 7.79 -10.77 -4.14
N GLU A 130 8.43 -9.71 -3.69
CA GLU A 130 8.05 -8.99 -2.48
C GLU A 130 7.79 -7.52 -2.79
N VAL A 131 6.91 -6.91 -2.01
CA VAL A 131 6.69 -5.46 -2.08
C VAL A 131 8.00 -4.73 -1.83
N ARG A 132 8.30 -3.73 -2.63
CA ARG A 132 9.56 -2.97 -2.70
C ARG A 132 10.74 -3.68 -3.39
N ASP A 133 10.56 -4.83 -4.01
CA ASP A 133 11.53 -5.32 -4.97
C ASP A 133 11.70 -4.31 -6.10
N VAL A 134 12.91 -3.80 -6.30
CA VAL A 134 13.22 -2.87 -7.40
C VAL A 134 13.41 -3.66 -8.69
N VAL A 135 12.57 -3.41 -9.69
CA VAL A 135 12.61 -4.09 -10.97
C VAL A 135 13.71 -3.47 -11.83
N LEU A 136 14.69 -4.27 -12.23
CA LEU A 136 15.84 -3.82 -13.01
C LEU A 136 15.74 -4.21 -14.49
N ARG A 137 15.39 -5.47 -14.75
CA ARG A 137 15.37 -6.06 -16.09
C ARG A 137 14.22 -7.04 -16.24
N ILE A 138 13.78 -7.20 -17.49
CA ILE A 138 12.90 -8.28 -17.93
C ILE A 138 13.56 -8.97 -19.12
N ASP A 139 13.74 -10.31 -19.06
CA ASP A 139 14.40 -11.15 -20.08
C ASP A 139 15.73 -10.58 -20.57
N GLY A 140 16.49 -9.99 -19.64
CA GLY A 140 17.80 -9.39 -19.90
C GLY A 140 17.75 -7.94 -20.41
N GLU A 141 16.61 -7.40 -20.80
CA GLU A 141 16.43 -6.00 -21.20
C GLU A 141 16.21 -5.11 -19.98
N GLN A 142 16.81 -3.93 -19.97
CA GLN A 142 16.61 -2.96 -18.89
C GLN A 142 15.19 -2.39 -18.93
N VAL A 143 14.50 -2.37 -17.81
CA VAL A 143 13.15 -1.79 -17.70
C VAL A 143 13.27 -0.27 -17.57
N GLU A 144 12.81 0.45 -18.58
CA GLU A 144 12.85 1.92 -18.63
C GLU A 144 11.53 2.56 -18.18
N SER A 145 10.44 1.80 -18.24
CA SER A 145 9.12 2.32 -17.87
C SER A 145 8.18 1.20 -17.40
N PRO A 146 7.16 1.52 -16.59
CA PRO A 146 6.12 0.56 -16.22
C PRO A 146 5.39 -0.03 -17.43
N GLN A 147 5.20 0.78 -18.48
CA GLN A 147 4.49 0.35 -19.69
C GLN A 147 5.29 -0.72 -20.45
N MET A 148 6.61 -0.54 -20.61
CA MET A 148 7.48 -1.54 -21.23
C MET A 148 7.38 -2.88 -20.49
N LEU A 149 7.39 -2.88 -19.17
CA LEU A 149 7.25 -4.09 -18.35
C LEU A 149 5.91 -4.79 -18.58
N VAL A 150 4.82 -4.03 -18.60
CA VAL A 150 3.46 -4.57 -18.85
C VAL A 150 3.34 -5.15 -20.24
N ASP A 151 3.87 -4.46 -21.25
CA ASP A 151 3.80 -4.91 -22.65
C ASP A 151 4.64 -6.17 -22.84
N SER A 152 5.85 -6.25 -22.28
CA SER A 152 6.69 -7.45 -22.34
C SER A 152 6.00 -8.67 -21.72
N ILE A 153 5.35 -8.52 -20.56
CA ILE A 153 4.60 -9.61 -19.92
C ILE A 153 3.39 -10.02 -20.78
N ARG A 154 2.68 -9.06 -21.36
CA ARG A 154 1.49 -9.30 -22.20
C ARG A 154 1.85 -10.03 -23.49
N ASP A 155 2.98 -9.69 -24.09
CA ASP A 155 3.45 -10.24 -25.35
C ASP A 155 4.11 -11.62 -25.22
N THR A 156 4.37 -12.07 -23.97
CA THR A 156 4.94 -13.39 -23.70
C THR A 156 3.98 -14.49 -24.15
N PRO A 157 4.43 -15.48 -24.92
CA PRO A 157 3.59 -16.62 -25.30
C PRO A 157 3.04 -17.39 -24.09
N ALA A 158 1.83 -17.91 -24.22
CA ALA A 158 1.17 -18.62 -23.13
C ALA A 158 1.99 -19.85 -22.67
N GLY A 159 2.29 -19.90 -21.39
CA GLY A 159 3.08 -20.99 -20.77
C GLY A 159 4.60 -20.82 -20.87
N GLU A 160 5.10 -19.77 -21.51
CA GLU A 160 6.51 -19.42 -21.49
C GLU A 160 6.81 -18.54 -20.26
N PRO A 161 7.89 -18.80 -19.52
CA PRO A 161 8.28 -17.96 -18.40
C PRO A 161 8.94 -16.67 -18.86
N VAL A 162 8.76 -15.61 -18.06
CA VAL A 162 9.56 -14.38 -18.12
C VAL A 162 10.53 -14.35 -16.95
N THR A 163 11.72 -13.82 -17.15
CA THR A 163 12.71 -13.65 -16.10
C THR A 163 12.80 -12.18 -15.70
N LEU A 164 12.36 -11.85 -14.47
CA LEU A 164 12.58 -10.55 -13.88
C LEU A 164 13.86 -10.54 -13.06
N GLN A 165 14.76 -9.60 -13.35
CA GLN A 165 15.85 -9.30 -12.44
C GLN A 165 15.41 -8.18 -11.50
N VAL A 166 15.36 -8.51 -10.22
CA VAL A 166 14.98 -7.56 -9.16
C VAL A 166 16.13 -7.34 -8.18
N GLU A 167 16.11 -6.19 -7.50
CA GLU A 167 17.00 -5.92 -6.38
C GLU A 167 16.19 -5.93 -5.09
N ARG A 168 16.57 -6.80 -4.16
CA ARG A 168 16.00 -6.94 -2.82
C ARG A 168 17.12 -6.89 -1.80
N ASP A 169 17.02 -5.99 -0.82
CA ASP A 169 18.05 -5.77 0.21
C ASP A 169 19.46 -5.52 -0.38
N GLY A 170 19.52 -4.75 -1.47
CA GLY A 170 20.76 -4.45 -2.18
C GLY A 170 21.36 -5.63 -2.96
N LYS A 171 20.63 -6.75 -3.09
CA LYS A 171 21.08 -7.95 -3.81
C LYS A 171 20.22 -8.20 -5.03
N LYS A 172 20.87 -8.39 -6.18
CA LYS A 172 20.19 -8.77 -7.41
C LYS A 172 19.77 -10.24 -7.36
N ARG A 173 18.55 -10.50 -7.81
CA ARG A 173 17.94 -11.82 -7.91
C ARG A 173 17.21 -11.94 -9.24
N ASP A 174 17.33 -13.08 -9.88
CA ASP A 174 16.53 -13.42 -11.04
C ASP A 174 15.33 -14.25 -10.57
N VAL A 175 14.13 -13.78 -10.94
CA VAL A 175 12.84 -14.38 -10.56
C VAL A 175 12.13 -14.81 -11.83
N GLU A 176 11.86 -16.10 -11.94
CA GLU A 176 11.15 -16.68 -13.08
C GLU A 176 9.64 -16.73 -12.77
N LEU A 177 8.83 -16.11 -13.64
CA LEU A 177 7.39 -16.03 -13.54
C LEU A 177 6.75 -16.53 -14.83
N THR A 178 5.76 -17.40 -14.71
CA THR A 178 4.96 -17.83 -15.88
C THR A 178 3.65 -17.07 -15.90
N PRO A 179 3.41 -16.21 -16.91
CA PRO A 179 2.17 -15.47 -16.99
C PRO A 179 0.95 -16.39 -17.12
N GLU A 180 -0.13 -16.02 -16.46
CA GLU A 180 -1.43 -16.68 -16.55
C GLU A 180 -2.45 -15.74 -17.18
N LYS A 181 -3.41 -16.32 -17.89
CA LYS A 181 -4.51 -15.55 -18.48
C LYS A 181 -5.50 -15.19 -17.39
N ASP A 182 -5.78 -13.90 -17.27
CA ASP A 182 -6.88 -13.41 -16.47
C ASP A 182 -8.21 -13.95 -17.03
N PRO A 183 -9.07 -14.56 -16.19
CA PRO A 183 -10.31 -15.15 -16.62
C PRO A 183 -11.32 -14.12 -17.15
N ASP A 184 -11.24 -12.87 -16.74
CA ASP A 184 -12.21 -11.83 -17.06
C ASP A 184 -11.95 -11.19 -18.44
N ASP A 185 -10.69 -10.90 -18.76
CA ASP A 185 -10.33 -10.21 -20.01
C ASP A 185 -9.37 -11.00 -20.92
N GLY A 186 -8.87 -12.15 -20.46
CA GLY A 186 -7.95 -13.02 -21.18
C GLY A 186 -6.53 -12.46 -21.37
N VAL A 187 -6.21 -11.35 -20.71
CA VAL A 187 -4.89 -10.72 -20.75
C VAL A 187 -3.91 -11.51 -19.87
N GLN A 188 -2.68 -11.70 -20.35
CA GLN A 188 -1.65 -12.37 -19.57
C GLN A 188 -1.12 -11.46 -18.46
N ARG A 189 -1.11 -12.01 -17.24
CA ARG A 189 -0.61 -11.33 -16.03
C ARG A 189 0.24 -12.27 -15.18
N VAL A 190 1.18 -11.70 -14.46
CA VAL A 190 1.99 -12.41 -13.46
C VAL A 190 1.57 -12.11 -12.02
N GLY A 191 0.63 -11.18 -11.83
CA GLY A 191 0.02 -10.90 -10.54
C GLY A 191 0.81 -9.97 -9.63
N PHE A 192 1.45 -8.93 -10.16
CA PHE A 192 1.94 -7.83 -9.35
C PHE A 192 1.61 -6.48 -9.99
N THR A 193 1.61 -5.43 -9.17
CA THR A 193 1.41 -4.05 -9.62
C THR A 193 2.73 -3.31 -9.50
N PRO A 194 3.30 -2.81 -10.61
CA PRO A 194 4.46 -1.94 -10.56
C PRO A 194 4.07 -0.56 -10.02
N GLY A 195 4.98 0.09 -9.31
CA GLY A 195 4.80 1.43 -8.77
C GLY A 195 6.08 2.22 -8.75
N GLN A 196 5.96 3.51 -8.46
CA GLN A 196 7.11 4.35 -8.21
C GLN A 196 7.74 3.96 -6.88
N GLY A 197 9.05 3.77 -6.89
CA GLY A 197 9.87 3.56 -5.71
C GLY A 197 11.15 4.36 -5.79
N PHE A 198 12.03 4.11 -4.83
CA PHE A 198 13.27 4.85 -4.70
C PHE A 198 14.39 3.93 -4.22
N ARG A 199 15.63 4.29 -4.58
CA ARG A 199 16.82 3.71 -3.98
C ARG A 199 17.37 4.66 -2.94
N TYR A 200 17.51 4.13 -1.74
CA TYR A 200 18.03 4.89 -0.61
C TYR A 200 19.51 4.60 -0.38
N PRO A 201 20.30 5.58 0.11
CA PRO A 201 21.73 5.39 0.40
C PRO A 201 21.98 4.45 1.61
N PHE A 202 20.96 4.14 2.38
CA PHE A 202 20.99 3.21 3.51
C PHE A 202 19.60 2.59 3.73
N ASP A 203 19.51 1.59 4.61
CA ASP A 203 18.25 0.87 4.86
C ASP A 203 17.28 1.73 5.68
N VAL A 204 16.16 2.10 5.06
CA VAL A 204 15.03 2.79 5.69
C VAL A 204 13.77 2.03 5.37
N SER A 205 13.02 1.67 6.39
CA SER A 205 11.73 1.02 6.23
C SER A 205 10.68 1.61 7.17
N VAL A 206 9.45 1.67 6.68
CA VAL A 206 8.27 2.06 7.47
C VAL A 206 7.33 0.87 7.55
N ASN A 207 7.06 0.41 8.76
CA ASN A 207 6.14 -0.69 9.00
C ASN A 207 4.90 -0.20 9.75
N ILE A 208 3.90 0.19 8.98
CA ILE A 208 2.56 0.51 9.48
C ILE A 208 1.66 -0.68 9.16
N SER A 209 1.61 -1.67 10.07
CA SER A 209 0.79 -2.87 9.84
C SER A 209 -0.71 -2.55 9.92
N LYS A 210 -1.51 -3.20 9.06
CA LYS A 210 -2.99 -3.11 9.09
C LYS A 210 -3.58 -3.50 10.45
N SER A 211 -2.87 -4.30 11.26
CA SER A 211 -3.32 -4.70 12.59
C SER A 211 -3.42 -3.54 13.58
N ARG A 212 -2.64 -2.47 13.38
CA ARG A 212 -2.70 -1.26 14.23
C ARG A 212 -3.98 -0.46 14.03
N PHE A 213 -4.68 -0.66 12.91
CA PHE A 213 -5.93 0.01 12.58
C PHE A 213 -7.16 -0.86 12.88
N ARG A 214 -6.95 -2.09 13.39
CA ARG A 214 -8.02 -3.08 13.65
C ARG A 214 -8.49 -3.13 15.09
N GLU A 215 -8.12 -2.22 15.96
CA GLU A 215 -8.80 -2.16 17.26
C GLU A 215 -10.28 -1.86 17.00
N PRO A 216 -11.22 -2.73 17.42
CA PRO A 216 -12.62 -2.40 17.35
C PRO A 216 -12.80 -1.15 18.18
N PHE A 217 -13.49 -0.16 17.65
CA PHE A 217 -13.97 0.99 18.39
C PHE A 217 -14.73 0.48 19.62
N ASP A 218 -14.05 0.36 20.75
CA ASP A 218 -14.70 0.40 22.03
C ASP A 218 -15.15 1.85 22.19
N VAL A 219 -16.37 2.12 21.73
CA VAL A 219 -17.05 3.36 22.06
C VAL A 219 -17.31 3.27 23.54
N GLY A 220 -16.26 3.63 24.31
CA GLY A 220 -16.35 3.76 25.75
C GLY A 220 -17.49 4.73 26.04
N ARG A 221 -18.67 4.16 26.27
CA ARG A 221 -19.73 4.85 26.98
C ARG A 221 -19.12 5.32 28.28
N ALA A 222 -18.74 6.59 28.32
CA ALA A 222 -18.51 7.27 29.57
C ALA A 222 -19.76 7.01 30.45
N PRO A 223 -19.62 6.48 31.67
CA PRO A 223 -20.76 6.35 32.55
C PRO A 223 -21.30 7.76 32.79
N VAL A 224 -22.56 7.98 32.36
CA VAL A 224 -23.33 9.14 32.78
C VAL A 224 -23.57 8.93 34.27
N GLU A 225 -22.75 9.55 35.11
CA GLU A 225 -23.09 9.70 36.53
C GLU A 225 -24.25 10.67 36.62
N LEU A 226 -25.37 10.15 37.13
CA LEU A 226 -26.55 10.93 37.55
C LEU A 226 -26.32 11.59 38.91
#